data_c8384da817df9f5d7f41a26ec8886f63
#
_entry.id   c8384da817df9f5d7f41a26ec8886f63
#
_cell.length_a   1.000
_cell.length_b   1.000
_cell.length_c   1.000
_cell.angle_alpha   90.00
_cell.angle_beta   90.00
_cell.angle_gamma   90.00
#
_symmetry.space_group_name_H-M   'P 1'
#
loop_
_entity.id
_entity.type
_entity.pdbx_description
1 polymer ?
#
loop_
_entity_poly.entity_id
_entity_poly.type
_entity_poly.pdbx_seq_one_letter_code
_entity_poly.pdbx_strand_id
1 'polypeptide(L)'
;MASERNQTGEMAAGRDVLVGALVGHFSGRGPREELPKEVLRELGQELAASGLVRDELVAFWNLLEEGLGRVGYRRPSGGEVTVLNLACGPCIEGAIFGAYFGEPGGVDGGRNRVRMFGMDLRGQEIEKAKRRYAATEEIFRGAGLPLLRESADETAAEVEFFADDATRLVGYKEIPEAFDVVFIRHQNVWNDRLAWRKIYAFALGAVAEGGLMVITSYFDREHLIALELVKMLGGEVVVSVRNPRTVELDAPGKSADRHLAVIRRKA
;
A
#
# COMPACT_ATOMS: atom_id res chain seq x y z
N MET A 1 -31.63 -10.35 27.89
CA MET A 1 -31.63 -9.17 27.00
C MET A 1 -30.74 -7.99 27.49
N ALA A 2 -30.42 -7.80 28.77
CA ALA A 2 -29.51 -6.78 29.23
C ALA A 2 -28.02 -7.17 29.12
N SER A 3 -27.68 -8.47 29.12
CA SER A 3 -26.31 -8.98 29.03
C SER A 3 -25.67 -8.85 27.64
N GLU A 4 -26.46 -8.94 26.57
CA GLU A 4 -25.93 -8.86 25.20
C GLU A 4 -25.62 -7.43 24.76
N ARG A 5 -26.34 -6.44 25.33
CA ARG A 5 -26.04 -5.01 25.03
C ARG A 5 -24.74 -4.51 25.69
N ASN A 6 -24.34 -5.09 26.81
CA ASN A 6 -23.08 -4.71 27.45
C ASN A 6 -21.86 -5.31 26.73
N GLN A 7 -21.96 -6.53 26.23
CA GLN A 7 -20.84 -7.15 25.49
C GLN A 7 -20.55 -6.46 24.16
N THR A 8 -21.59 -6.01 23.44
CA THR A 8 -21.38 -5.24 22.19
C THR A 8 -20.77 -3.86 22.44
N GLY A 9 -21.10 -3.19 23.54
CA GLY A 9 -20.51 -1.91 23.92
C GLY A 9 -19.03 -2.01 24.34
N GLU A 10 -18.66 -3.06 25.08
CA GLU A 10 -17.27 -3.30 25.49
C GLU A 10 -16.39 -3.76 24.29
N MET A 11 -16.93 -4.55 23.38
CA MET A 11 -16.22 -4.92 22.15
C MET A 11 -15.99 -3.72 21.22
N ALA A 12 -16.94 -2.79 21.11
CA ALA A 12 -16.79 -1.57 20.34
C ALA A 12 -15.72 -0.65 20.94
N ALA A 13 -15.74 -0.44 22.26
CA ALA A 13 -14.74 0.38 22.95
C ALA A 13 -13.33 -0.23 22.87
N GLY A 14 -13.18 -1.55 22.91
CA GLY A 14 -11.90 -2.23 22.71
C GLY A 14 -11.36 -2.08 21.30
N ARG A 15 -12.23 -2.11 20.28
CA ARG A 15 -11.89 -1.85 18.88
C ARG A 15 -11.38 -0.43 18.68
N ASP A 16 -12.04 0.59 19.20
CA ASP A 16 -11.67 1.99 19.03
C ASP A 16 -10.28 2.31 19.60
N VAL A 17 -9.95 1.78 20.76
CA VAL A 17 -8.62 1.90 21.39
C VAL A 17 -7.54 1.26 20.53
N LEU A 18 -7.86 0.09 19.96
CA LEU A 18 -6.97 -0.72 19.17
C LEU A 18 -6.52 -0.05 17.89
N VAL A 19 -7.41 0.64 17.26
CA VAL A 19 -7.18 1.27 15.97
C VAL A 19 -6.53 2.63 16.15
N GLY A 20 -6.90 3.39 17.18
CA GLY A 20 -6.16 4.57 17.59
C GLY A 20 -4.68 4.24 17.83
N ALA A 21 -4.38 3.09 18.43
CA ALA A 21 -3.01 2.62 18.61
C ALA A 21 -2.33 2.17 17.33
N LEU A 22 -3.04 1.57 16.37
CA LEU A 22 -2.50 1.26 15.05
C LEU A 22 -2.16 2.52 14.27
N VAL A 23 -3.06 3.49 14.22
CA VAL A 23 -2.78 4.79 13.56
C VAL A 23 -1.66 5.52 14.27
N GLY A 24 -1.67 5.59 15.60
CA GLY A 24 -0.59 6.18 16.36
C GLY A 24 0.74 5.49 16.13
N HIS A 25 0.73 4.16 15.99
CA HIS A 25 1.92 3.38 15.72
C HIS A 25 2.41 3.56 14.27
N PHE A 26 1.50 3.60 13.29
CA PHE A 26 1.82 3.84 11.88
C PHE A 26 2.28 5.28 11.64
N SER A 27 1.64 6.27 12.25
CA SER A 27 2.00 7.68 12.10
C SER A 27 3.17 8.12 12.99
N GLY A 28 3.63 7.27 13.91
CA GLY A 28 4.67 7.63 14.90
C GLY A 28 4.25 8.73 15.87
N ARG A 29 2.97 9.14 15.85
CA ARG A 29 2.42 10.28 16.62
C ARG A 29 1.53 9.85 17.79
N GLY A 30 1.21 8.56 17.91
CA GLY A 30 0.37 8.05 18.99
C GLY A 30 1.10 7.95 20.31
N PRO A 31 0.38 8.04 21.45
CA PRO A 31 0.96 7.70 22.74
C PRO A 31 1.47 6.27 22.69
N ARG A 32 2.66 6.04 23.24
CA ARG A 32 3.25 4.70 23.39
C ARG A 32 2.56 3.91 24.52
N GLU A 33 1.26 4.02 24.63
CA GLU A 33 0.50 3.20 25.58
C GLU A 33 0.53 1.77 25.07
N GLU A 34 1.10 0.89 25.86
CA GLU A 34 1.07 -0.54 25.62
C GLU A 34 -0.38 -1.00 25.70
N LEU A 35 -0.93 -1.43 24.58
CA LEU A 35 -2.25 -2.03 24.55
C LEU A 35 -2.27 -3.30 25.42
N PRO A 36 -3.37 -3.57 26.13
CA PRO A 36 -3.54 -4.82 26.85
C PRO A 36 -3.24 -6.03 25.95
N LYS A 37 -2.53 -7.03 26.48
CA LYS A 37 -2.12 -8.22 25.71
C LYS A 37 -3.30 -8.96 25.07
N GLU A 38 -4.45 -8.97 25.73
CA GLU A 38 -5.70 -9.55 25.24
C GLU A 38 -6.17 -8.85 23.98
N VAL A 39 -6.15 -7.52 23.96
CA VAL A 39 -6.55 -6.67 22.83
C VAL A 39 -5.60 -6.90 21.65
N LEU A 40 -4.28 -6.98 21.89
CA LEU A 40 -3.29 -7.30 20.85
C LEU A 40 -3.50 -8.71 20.28
N ARG A 41 -3.90 -9.67 21.11
CA ARG A 41 -4.20 -11.05 20.67
C ARG A 41 -5.44 -11.10 19.79
N GLU A 42 -6.53 -10.43 20.17
CA GLU A 42 -7.78 -10.40 19.42
C GLU A 42 -7.57 -9.73 18.05
N LEU A 43 -6.87 -8.60 18.02
CA LEU A 43 -6.48 -7.97 16.76
C LEU A 43 -5.63 -8.88 15.90
N GLY A 44 -4.63 -9.53 16.50
CA GLY A 44 -3.79 -10.47 15.79
C GLY A 44 -4.60 -11.60 15.15
N GLN A 45 -5.65 -12.08 15.82
CA GLN A 45 -6.56 -13.09 15.27
C GLN A 45 -7.43 -12.54 14.14
N GLU A 46 -8.00 -11.33 14.27
CA GLU A 46 -8.79 -10.69 13.22
C GLU A 46 -7.94 -10.36 11.97
N LEU A 47 -6.75 -9.82 12.17
CA LEU A 47 -5.82 -9.55 11.08
C LEU A 47 -5.33 -10.83 10.41
N ALA A 48 -5.02 -11.87 11.17
CA ALA A 48 -4.64 -13.17 10.62
C ALA A 48 -5.80 -13.82 9.85
N ALA A 49 -7.03 -13.73 10.34
CA ALA A 49 -8.22 -14.20 9.63
C ALA A 49 -8.45 -13.46 8.32
N SER A 50 -8.12 -12.16 8.26
CA SER A 50 -8.14 -11.35 7.01
C SER A 50 -6.91 -11.59 6.12
N GLY A 51 -5.94 -12.40 6.56
CA GLY A 51 -4.67 -12.65 5.87
C GLY A 51 -3.72 -11.45 5.89
N LEU A 52 -3.89 -10.56 6.85
CA LEU A 52 -3.00 -9.43 7.09
C LEU A 52 -2.06 -9.74 8.26
N VAL A 53 -0.77 -9.53 8.04
CA VAL A 53 0.25 -9.66 9.08
C VAL A 53 0.63 -8.26 9.54
N ARG A 54 0.29 -7.92 10.79
CA ARG A 54 0.52 -6.59 11.37
C ARG A 54 1.94 -6.10 11.16
N ASP A 55 2.91 -6.93 11.49
CA ASP A 55 4.33 -6.52 11.43
C ASP A 55 4.79 -6.26 9.99
N GLU A 56 4.25 -6.98 9.02
CA GLU A 56 4.50 -6.73 7.59
C GLU A 56 3.93 -5.37 7.16
N LEU A 57 2.72 -5.04 7.60
CA LEU A 57 2.08 -3.76 7.29
C LEU A 57 2.85 -2.59 7.92
N VAL A 58 3.28 -2.73 9.17
CA VAL A 58 4.12 -1.71 9.87
C VAL A 58 5.47 -1.54 9.18
N ALA A 59 6.10 -2.65 8.83
CA ALA A 59 7.38 -2.61 8.12
C ALA A 59 7.27 -1.92 6.77
N PHE A 60 6.18 -2.20 6.04
CA PHE A 60 5.91 -1.59 4.75
C PHE A 60 5.62 -0.08 4.85
N TRP A 61 4.81 0.35 5.84
CA TRP A 61 4.59 1.78 6.10
C TRP A 61 5.90 2.52 6.37
N ASN A 62 6.72 2.00 7.28
CA ASN A 62 8.00 2.63 7.61
C ASN A 62 8.95 2.68 6.40
N LEU A 63 8.89 1.68 5.53
CA LEU A 63 9.69 1.64 4.31
C LEU A 63 9.24 2.71 3.30
N LEU A 64 7.93 2.94 3.17
CA LEU A 64 7.38 4.04 2.36
C LEU A 64 7.82 5.40 2.92
N GLU A 65 7.70 5.62 4.23
CA GLU A 65 8.15 6.85 4.89
C GLU A 65 9.64 7.11 4.63
N GLU A 66 10.48 6.09 4.79
CA GLU A 66 11.91 6.21 4.55
C GLU A 66 12.22 6.50 3.07
N GLY A 67 11.64 5.72 2.16
CA GLY A 67 11.93 5.82 0.73
C GLY A 67 11.42 7.12 0.12
N LEU A 68 10.18 7.48 0.39
CA LEU A 68 9.56 8.70 -0.14
C LEU A 68 10.10 9.96 0.56
N GLY A 69 10.40 9.86 1.87
CA GLY A 69 11.03 10.96 2.61
C GLY A 69 12.40 11.35 2.05
N ARG A 70 13.20 10.37 1.60
CA ARG A 70 14.53 10.62 1.00
C ARG A 70 14.49 11.38 -0.33
N VAL A 71 13.39 11.29 -1.06
CA VAL A 71 13.19 12.07 -2.31
C VAL A 71 12.48 13.40 -2.05
N GLY A 72 12.20 13.71 -0.79
CA GLY A 72 11.48 14.91 -0.41
C GLY A 72 10.01 14.89 -0.86
N TYR A 73 9.44 13.70 -1.06
CA TYR A 73 8.02 13.58 -1.39
C TYR A 73 7.18 14.19 -0.28
N ARG A 74 6.30 15.09 -0.66
CA ARG A 74 5.32 15.68 0.24
C ARG A 74 3.93 15.29 -0.21
N ARG A 75 3.19 14.65 0.68
CA ARG A 75 1.77 14.39 0.44
C ARG A 75 1.06 15.71 0.18
N PRO A 76 0.16 15.79 -0.80
CA PRO A 76 -0.69 16.96 -0.97
C PRO A 76 -1.49 17.22 0.31
N SER A 77 -2.15 18.37 0.37
CA SER A 77 -3.00 18.74 1.50
C SER A 77 -4.36 19.10 0.96
N GLY A 78 -5.38 18.24 1.20
CA GLY A 78 -6.73 18.44 0.71
C GLY A 78 -6.90 18.26 -0.81
N GLY A 79 -6.03 17.46 -1.43
CA GLY A 79 -6.07 17.13 -2.86
C GLY A 79 -6.49 15.69 -3.15
N GLU A 80 -6.37 15.29 -4.42
CA GLU A 80 -6.49 13.89 -4.84
C GLU A 80 -5.09 13.30 -5.03
N VAL A 81 -4.90 12.04 -4.62
CA VAL A 81 -3.71 11.24 -4.89
C VAL A 81 -4.11 9.98 -5.65
N THR A 82 -3.58 9.83 -6.83
CA THR A 82 -3.83 8.67 -7.68
C THR A 82 -2.69 7.65 -7.57
N VAL A 83 -3.04 6.39 -7.27
CA VAL A 83 -2.07 5.30 -7.09
C VAL A 83 -2.39 4.17 -8.07
N LEU A 84 -1.43 3.78 -8.89
CA LEU A 84 -1.50 2.60 -9.72
C LEU A 84 -0.63 1.49 -9.14
N ASN A 85 -1.21 0.35 -8.79
CA ASN A 85 -0.49 -0.82 -8.29
C ASN A 85 -0.50 -1.94 -9.34
N LEU A 86 0.60 -2.12 -10.04
CA LEU A 86 0.76 -3.10 -11.11
C LEU A 86 1.28 -4.42 -10.60
N ALA A 87 0.75 -5.53 -11.15
CA ALA A 87 1.03 -6.89 -10.69
C ALA A 87 0.78 -7.04 -9.17
N CYS A 88 -0.31 -6.45 -8.71
CA CYS A 88 -0.61 -6.27 -7.28
C CYS A 88 -0.88 -7.59 -6.54
N GLY A 89 -1.08 -8.70 -7.26
CA GLY A 89 -1.44 -9.96 -6.64
C GLY A 89 -2.67 -9.83 -5.72
N PRO A 90 -2.62 -10.39 -4.50
CA PRO A 90 -3.70 -10.25 -3.53
C PRO A 90 -3.75 -8.90 -2.83
N CYS A 91 -2.94 -7.94 -3.25
CA CYS A 91 -2.88 -6.53 -2.84
C CYS A 91 -2.98 -6.31 -1.32
N ILE A 92 -1.99 -6.83 -0.57
CA ILE A 92 -1.94 -6.69 0.89
C ILE A 92 -1.79 -5.21 1.30
N GLU A 93 -1.08 -4.45 0.49
CA GLU A 93 -0.72 -3.05 0.70
C GLU A 93 -1.86 -2.05 0.42
N GLY A 94 -2.96 -2.47 -0.17
CA GLY A 94 -4.03 -1.57 -0.60
C GLY A 94 -4.55 -0.65 0.51
N ALA A 95 -4.80 -1.19 1.69
CA ALA A 95 -5.24 -0.41 2.84
C ALA A 95 -4.18 0.59 3.33
N ILE A 96 -2.88 0.23 3.21
CA ILE A 96 -1.78 1.11 3.59
C ILE A 96 -1.70 2.30 2.64
N PHE A 97 -1.90 2.10 1.34
CA PHE A 97 -1.91 3.23 0.39
C PHE A 97 -3.04 4.21 0.70
N GLY A 98 -4.24 3.73 0.97
CA GLY A 98 -5.36 4.58 1.38
C GLY A 98 -5.05 5.39 2.63
N ALA A 99 -4.45 4.77 3.64
CA ALA A 99 -4.06 5.41 4.87
C ALA A 99 -2.90 6.39 4.68
N TYR A 100 -1.81 5.91 4.06
CA TYR A 100 -0.57 6.65 3.92
C TYR A 100 -0.74 7.91 3.06
N PHE A 101 -1.34 7.77 1.89
CA PHE A 101 -1.55 8.88 0.97
C PHE A 101 -2.76 9.75 1.35
N GLY A 102 -3.71 9.21 2.11
CA GLY A 102 -4.86 9.94 2.64
C GLY A 102 -4.50 10.91 3.78
N GLU A 103 -3.36 10.72 4.45
CA GLU A 103 -2.91 11.66 5.46
C GLU A 103 -2.51 13.01 4.85
N PRO A 104 -2.84 14.13 5.50
CA PRO A 104 -2.45 15.45 5.02
C PRO A 104 -0.93 15.64 5.06
N GLY A 105 -0.39 16.38 4.11
CA GLY A 105 1.04 16.72 4.04
C GLY A 105 1.52 17.75 5.07
N GLY A 106 0.65 18.24 5.96
CA GLY A 106 0.98 19.24 6.99
C GLY A 106 -0.01 19.21 8.15
N VAL A 107 0.32 19.93 9.22
CA VAL A 107 -0.43 19.94 10.49
C VAL A 107 -1.84 20.55 10.33
N ASP A 108 -1.99 21.51 9.41
CA ASP A 108 -3.24 22.25 9.17
C ASP A 108 -3.94 21.83 7.87
N GLY A 109 -3.47 20.76 7.23
CA GLY A 109 -3.98 20.30 5.93
C GLY A 109 -5.22 19.42 6.04
N GLY A 110 -6.14 19.55 5.09
CA GLY A 110 -7.24 18.59 4.91
C GLY A 110 -6.71 17.22 4.45
N ARG A 111 -7.48 16.18 4.71
CA ARG A 111 -7.20 14.83 4.20
C ARG A 111 -7.23 14.80 2.67
N ASN A 112 -6.43 13.90 2.11
CA ASN A 112 -6.45 13.67 0.67
C ASN A 112 -7.47 12.59 0.31
N ARG A 113 -8.13 12.76 -0.83
CA ARG A 113 -8.83 11.67 -1.50
C ARG A 113 -7.81 10.76 -2.16
N VAL A 114 -7.86 9.48 -1.91
CA VAL A 114 -6.97 8.51 -2.56
C VAL A 114 -7.76 7.67 -3.53
N ARG A 115 -7.32 7.65 -4.80
CA ARG A 115 -7.85 6.73 -5.80
C ARG A 115 -6.77 5.72 -6.16
N MET A 116 -7.02 4.45 -5.84
CA MET A 116 -6.09 3.36 -6.10
C MET A 116 -6.66 2.39 -7.14
N PHE A 117 -5.83 2.04 -8.09
CA PHE A 117 -6.14 1.08 -9.15
C PHE A 117 -5.16 -0.09 -9.05
N GLY A 118 -5.66 -1.27 -8.69
CA GLY A 118 -4.87 -2.49 -8.59
C GLY A 118 -5.08 -3.37 -9.82
N MET A 119 -3.99 -3.85 -10.42
CA MET A 119 -4.05 -4.72 -11.59
C MET A 119 -3.16 -5.94 -11.44
N ASP A 120 -3.69 -7.11 -11.76
CA ASP A 120 -2.94 -8.36 -11.88
C ASP A 120 -3.54 -9.23 -13.00
N LEU A 121 -2.68 -9.94 -13.72
CA LEU A 121 -3.11 -10.84 -14.80
C LEU A 121 -3.96 -12.01 -14.27
N ARG A 122 -3.74 -12.40 -13.01
CA ARG A 122 -4.39 -13.55 -12.38
C ARG A 122 -5.71 -13.14 -11.71
N GLY A 123 -6.83 -13.43 -12.36
CA GLY A 123 -8.16 -13.12 -11.86
C GLY A 123 -8.42 -13.65 -10.44
N GLN A 124 -7.87 -14.81 -10.08
CA GLN A 124 -7.99 -15.36 -8.72
C GLN A 124 -7.32 -14.49 -7.66
N GLU A 125 -6.19 -13.87 -7.99
CA GLU A 125 -5.51 -12.94 -7.07
C GLU A 125 -6.31 -11.64 -6.92
N ILE A 126 -6.91 -11.15 -7.99
CA ILE A 126 -7.81 -10.00 -7.95
C ILE A 126 -9.05 -10.26 -7.08
N GLU A 127 -9.65 -11.43 -7.17
CA GLU A 127 -10.77 -11.80 -6.29
C GLU A 127 -10.33 -11.92 -4.81
N LYS A 128 -9.10 -12.33 -4.55
CA LYS A 128 -8.52 -12.29 -3.19
C LYS A 128 -8.30 -10.84 -2.75
N ALA A 129 -7.78 -9.98 -3.63
CA ALA A 129 -7.54 -8.57 -3.35
C ALA A 129 -8.85 -7.86 -2.97
N LYS A 130 -9.92 -8.03 -3.75
CA LYS A 130 -11.24 -7.45 -3.47
C LYS A 130 -11.79 -7.89 -2.11
N ARG A 131 -11.76 -9.21 -1.82
CA ARG A 131 -12.23 -9.74 -0.53
C ARG A 131 -11.42 -9.23 0.64
N ARG A 132 -10.09 -9.20 0.49
CA ARG A 132 -9.17 -8.74 1.53
C ARG A 132 -9.35 -7.24 1.79
N TYR A 133 -9.48 -6.45 0.72
CA TYR A 133 -9.73 -5.03 0.84
C TYR A 133 -11.05 -4.75 1.54
N ALA A 134 -12.14 -5.42 1.16
CA ALA A 134 -13.44 -5.28 1.81
C ALA A 134 -13.40 -5.67 3.30
N ALA A 135 -12.72 -6.77 3.64
CA ALA A 135 -12.54 -7.18 5.04
C ALA A 135 -11.72 -6.15 5.83
N THR A 136 -10.66 -5.63 5.24
CA THR A 136 -9.84 -4.60 5.85
C THR A 136 -10.66 -3.31 6.04
N GLU A 137 -11.43 -2.92 5.03
CA GLU A 137 -12.35 -1.78 5.11
C GLU A 137 -13.35 -1.93 6.26
N GLU A 138 -13.92 -3.12 6.44
CA GLU A 138 -14.85 -3.40 7.53
C GLU A 138 -14.18 -3.31 8.91
N ILE A 139 -12.98 -3.87 9.04
CA ILE A 139 -12.18 -3.80 10.28
C ILE A 139 -11.89 -2.33 10.62
N PHE A 140 -11.44 -1.55 9.67
CA PHE A 140 -11.11 -0.14 9.89
C PHE A 140 -12.34 0.72 10.13
N ARG A 141 -13.47 0.45 9.46
CA ARG A 141 -14.75 1.13 9.72
C ARG A 141 -15.29 0.81 11.10
N GLY A 142 -15.28 -0.45 11.49
CA GLY A 142 -15.70 -0.90 12.81
C GLY A 142 -14.87 -0.32 13.95
N ALA A 143 -13.71 0.18 13.65
CA ALA A 143 -12.76 0.77 14.56
C ALA A 143 -12.73 2.30 14.55
N GLY A 144 -13.68 2.96 13.85
CA GLY A 144 -13.77 4.42 13.80
C GLY A 144 -12.62 5.10 13.04
N LEU A 145 -11.81 4.32 12.31
CA LEU A 145 -10.75 4.89 11.50
C LEU A 145 -11.31 5.42 10.18
N PRO A 146 -10.99 6.66 9.84
CA PRO A 146 -11.41 7.27 8.58
C PRO A 146 -10.57 6.76 7.40
N LEU A 147 -10.29 5.46 7.32
CA LEU A 147 -9.51 4.92 6.22
C LEU A 147 -10.33 4.79 4.95
N LEU A 148 -11.63 4.59 5.07
CA LEU A 148 -12.47 4.21 3.95
C LEU A 148 -13.92 4.59 4.26
N ARG A 149 -14.52 5.35 3.38
CA ARG A 149 -15.95 5.70 3.29
C ARG A 149 -16.78 5.78 4.59
N GLU A 150 -16.94 6.94 5.13
CA GLU A 150 -18.29 7.36 5.51
C GLU A 150 -18.95 7.88 4.23
N SER A 151 -20.13 7.42 3.90
CA SER A 151 -20.83 7.61 2.62
C SER A 151 -21.24 9.07 2.28
N ALA A 152 -20.70 10.04 2.97
CA ALA A 152 -20.90 11.47 2.78
C ALA A 152 -19.60 12.28 2.73
N ASP A 153 -18.42 11.65 2.93
CA ASP A 153 -17.15 12.36 2.91
C ASP A 153 -16.45 12.12 1.56
N GLU A 154 -16.29 13.17 0.77
CA GLU A 154 -15.59 13.16 -0.52
C GLU A 154 -14.09 12.80 -0.38
N THR A 155 -13.59 12.65 0.84
CA THR A 155 -12.18 12.34 1.15
C THR A 155 -11.89 10.84 1.33
N ALA A 156 -12.85 9.96 1.04
CA ALA A 156 -12.66 8.51 1.17
C ALA A 156 -11.71 7.96 0.10
N ALA A 157 -10.96 6.92 0.45
CA ALA A 157 -10.18 6.17 -0.53
C ALA A 157 -11.10 5.35 -1.43
N GLU A 158 -10.93 5.48 -2.74
CA GLU A 158 -11.57 4.63 -3.75
C GLU A 158 -10.56 3.61 -4.24
N VAL A 159 -10.96 2.33 -4.26
CA VAL A 159 -10.08 1.25 -4.72
C VAL A 159 -10.80 0.40 -5.75
N GLU A 160 -10.19 0.28 -6.90
CA GLU A 160 -10.67 -0.56 -7.99
C GLU A 160 -9.64 -1.62 -8.36
N PHE A 161 -10.11 -2.83 -8.68
CA PHE A 161 -9.24 -3.95 -9.04
C PHE A 161 -9.63 -4.54 -10.40
N PHE A 162 -8.61 -4.75 -11.25
CA PHE A 162 -8.75 -5.23 -12.61
C PHE A 162 -7.93 -6.51 -12.84
N ALA A 163 -8.59 -7.52 -13.43
CA ALA A 163 -7.93 -8.75 -13.85
C ALA A 163 -7.57 -8.64 -15.34
N ASP A 164 -6.41 -8.05 -15.62
CA ASP A 164 -5.92 -7.88 -17.00
C ASP A 164 -4.39 -7.75 -17.06
N ASP A 165 -3.86 -7.73 -18.26
CA ASP A 165 -2.45 -7.45 -18.53
C ASP A 165 -2.12 -6.00 -18.14
N ALA A 166 -1.12 -5.85 -17.28
CA ALA A 166 -0.66 -4.55 -16.78
C ALA A 166 -0.29 -3.54 -17.89
N THR A 167 -0.08 -4.01 -19.11
CA THR A 167 0.25 -3.15 -20.26
C THR A 167 -0.97 -2.70 -21.08
N ARG A 168 -2.19 -3.07 -20.66
CA ARG A 168 -3.44 -2.81 -21.41
C ARG A 168 -4.36 -1.76 -20.78
N LEU A 169 -3.90 -1.02 -19.80
CA LEU A 169 -4.69 -0.01 -19.10
C LEU A 169 -5.34 1.05 -20.00
N VAL A 170 -4.75 1.32 -21.16
CA VAL A 170 -5.26 2.31 -22.12
C VAL A 170 -6.69 2.02 -22.60
N GLY A 171 -7.20 0.82 -22.36
CA GLY A 171 -8.57 0.43 -22.72
C GLY A 171 -9.64 0.81 -21.72
N TYR A 172 -9.28 1.26 -20.52
CA TYR A 172 -10.20 1.54 -19.43
C TYR A 172 -10.43 3.05 -19.30
N LYS A 173 -11.62 3.53 -19.63
CA LYS A 173 -11.98 4.96 -19.60
C LYS A 173 -12.03 5.54 -18.19
N GLU A 174 -12.26 4.70 -17.20
CA GLU A 174 -12.39 5.06 -15.80
C GLU A 174 -11.02 5.27 -15.12
N ILE A 175 -9.95 4.75 -15.74
CA ILE A 175 -8.60 4.80 -15.20
C ILE A 175 -7.87 6.05 -15.74
N PRO A 176 -7.24 6.85 -14.87
CA PRO A 176 -6.40 7.98 -15.31
C PRO A 176 -5.27 7.55 -16.24
N GLU A 177 -4.88 8.40 -17.16
CA GLU A 177 -3.73 8.17 -18.05
C GLU A 177 -2.38 8.31 -17.31
N ALA A 178 -2.37 9.09 -16.21
CA ALA A 178 -1.18 9.34 -15.42
C ALA A 178 -1.50 9.32 -13.92
N PHE A 179 -0.51 8.93 -13.12
CA PHE A 179 -0.65 8.68 -11.68
C PHE A 179 0.43 9.39 -10.90
N ASP A 180 0.09 9.89 -9.71
CA ASP A 180 1.03 10.47 -8.77
C ASP A 180 2.04 9.43 -8.27
N VAL A 181 1.55 8.18 -8.06
CA VAL A 181 2.40 7.06 -7.65
C VAL A 181 2.06 5.81 -8.47
N VAL A 182 3.06 5.26 -9.13
CA VAL A 182 2.99 3.93 -9.74
C VAL A 182 3.79 2.96 -8.88
N PHE A 183 3.14 1.92 -8.39
CA PHE A 183 3.73 0.97 -7.47
C PHE A 183 3.82 -0.43 -8.07
N ILE A 184 4.93 -1.11 -7.86
CA ILE A 184 5.15 -2.51 -8.24
C ILE A 184 5.84 -3.22 -7.07
N ARG A 185 5.17 -4.20 -6.48
CA ARG A 185 5.67 -4.92 -5.31
C ARG A 185 6.03 -6.35 -5.66
N HIS A 186 7.21 -6.80 -5.23
CA HIS A 186 7.61 -8.20 -5.26
C HIS A 186 7.60 -8.85 -6.67
N GLN A 187 8.34 -8.25 -7.58
CA GLN A 187 8.44 -8.72 -8.96
C GLN A 187 9.30 -9.99 -9.05
N ASN A 188 8.89 -10.89 -9.91
CA ASN A 188 9.68 -12.07 -10.25
C ASN A 188 10.37 -11.88 -11.60
N VAL A 189 11.25 -10.88 -11.66
CA VAL A 189 11.84 -10.32 -12.90
C VAL A 189 12.63 -11.36 -13.69
N TRP A 190 13.24 -12.34 -13.01
CA TRP A 190 14.02 -13.38 -13.71
C TRP A 190 13.20 -14.42 -14.44
N ASN A 191 11.92 -14.59 -14.10
CA ASN A 191 11.06 -15.58 -14.78
C ASN A 191 10.70 -15.14 -16.20
N ASP A 192 10.49 -13.83 -16.42
CA ASP A 192 10.20 -13.28 -17.75
C ASP A 192 10.67 -11.82 -17.87
N ARG A 193 11.95 -11.63 -18.22
CA ARG A 193 12.53 -10.29 -18.40
C ARG A 193 11.82 -9.47 -19.46
N LEU A 194 11.26 -10.10 -20.51
CA LEU A 194 10.60 -9.37 -21.58
C LEU A 194 9.24 -8.83 -21.13
N ALA A 195 8.46 -9.63 -20.41
CA ALA A 195 7.21 -9.18 -19.81
C ALA A 195 7.46 -8.04 -18.83
N TRP A 196 8.42 -8.19 -17.91
CA TRP A 196 8.76 -7.16 -16.95
C TRP A 196 9.29 -5.88 -17.59
N ARG A 197 10.07 -5.98 -18.67
CA ARG A 197 10.48 -4.80 -19.44
C ARG A 197 9.29 -4.02 -19.99
N LYS A 198 8.27 -4.71 -20.51
CA LYS A 198 7.03 -4.07 -20.99
C LYS A 198 6.26 -3.42 -19.84
N ILE A 199 6.11 -4.13 -18.71
CA ILE A 199 5.43 -3.61 -17.52
C ILE A 199 6.14 -2.36 -16.99
N TYR A 200 7.48 -2.36 -16.89
CA TYR A 200 8.23 -1.18 -16.46
C TYR A 200 8.16 -0.02 -17.46
N ALA A 201 8.18 -0.30 -18.76
CA ALA A 201 8.01 0.73 -19.78
C ALA A 201 6.64 1.40 -19.66
N PHE A 202 5.60 0.59 -19.48
CA PHE A 202 4.25 1.07 -19.23
C PHE A 202 4.18 1.87 -17.91
N ALA A 203 4.69 1.31 -16.82
CA ALA A 203 4.72 1.94 -15.50
C ALA A 203 5.37 3.33 -15.55
N LEU A 204 6.54 3.44 -16.17
CA LEU A 204 7.23 4.73 -16.35
C LEU A 204 6.42 5.71 -17.20
N GLY A 205 5.73 5.21 -18.24
CA GLY A 205 4.85 6.03 -19.08
C GLY A 205 3.63 6.56 -18.32
N ALA A 206 3.14 5.81 -17.36
CA ALA A 206 1.98 6.14 -16.54
C ALA A 206 2.30 7.07 -15.34
N VAL A 207 3.56 7.37 -15.07
CA VAL A 207 3.93 8.34 -14.01
C VAL A 207 3.58 9.75 -14.47
N ALA A 208 2.78 10.46 -13.67
CA ALA A 208 2.45 11.86 -13.89
C ALA A 208 3.69 12.76 -13.81
N GLU A 209 3.60 13.99 -14.32
CA GLU A 209 4.63 15.00 -14.10
C GLU A 209 4.81 15.25 -12.59
N GLY A 210 6.03 15.13 -12.11
CA GLY A 210 6.33 15.22 -10.67
C GLY A 210 5.98 13.96 -9.86
N GLY A 211 5.31 12.98 -10.47
CA GLY A 211 4.97 11.70 -9.86
C GLY A 211 6.17 10.78 -9.68
N LEU A 212 5.94 9.65 -9.03
CA LEU A 212 6.96 8.68 -8.67
C LEU A 212 6.55 7.25 -9.05
N MET A 213 7.51 6.46 -9.52
CA MET A 213 7.39 5.02 -9.56
C MET A 213 8.16 4.43 -8.38
N VAL A 214 7.52 3.53 -7.64
CA VAL A 214 8.10 2.85 -6.49
C VAL A 214 8.11 1.35 -6.74
N ILE A 215 9.25 0.71 -6.54
CA ILE A 215 9.38 -0.75 -6.65
C ILE A 215 9.95 -1.33 -5.37
N THR A 216 9.44 -2.50 -4.95
CA THR A 216 10.06 -3.31 -3.91
C THR A 216 10.45 -4.67 -4.45
N SER A 217 11.40 -5.35 -3.82
CA SER A 217 11.94 -6.62 -4.29
C SER A 217 12.18 -7.58 -3.14
N TYR A 218 12.03 -8.89 -3.39
CA TYR A 218 12.33 -9.95 -2.44
C TYR A 218 13.81 -10.23 -2.27
N PHE A 219 14.60 -10.07 -3.36
CA PHE A 219 15.98 -10.54 -3.46
C PHE A 219 16.91 -9.43 -3.93
N ASP A 220 18.19 -9.49 -3.52
CA ASP A 220 19.21 -8.55 -3.97
C ASP A 220 19.37 -8.58 -5.51
N ARG A 221 19.42 -9.77 -6.10
CA ARG A 221 19.56 -9.94 -7.57
C ARG A 221 18.34 -9.43 -8.34
N GLU A 222 17.14 -9.67 -7.83
CA GLU A 222 15.89 -9.17 -8.41
C GLU A 222 15.93 -7.64 -8.49
N HIS A 223 16.30 -7.02 -7.38
CA HIS A 223 16.41 -5.57 -7.29
C HIS A 223 17.38 -4.99 -8.33
N LEU A 224 18.58 -5.56 -8.42
CA LEU A 224 19.57 -5.11 -9.39
C LEU A 224 19.08 -5.20 -10.83
N ILE A 225 18.42 -6.31 -11.20
CA ILE A 225 17.85 -6.48 -12.54
C ILE A 225 16.74 -5.46 -12.78
N ALA A 226 15.87 -5.22 -11.81
CA ALA A 226 14.81 -4.22 -11.92
C ALA A 226 15.37 -2.81 -12.16
N LEU A 227 16.39 -2.40 -11.39
CA LEU A 227 17.05 -1.11 -11.55
C LEU A 227 17.73 -0.96 -12.92
N GLU A 228 18.37 -2.04 -13.41
CA GLU A 228 18.98 -2.07 -14.74
C GLU A 228 17.92 -1.84 -15.83
N LEU A 229 16.81 -2.59 -15.78
CA LEU A 229 15.72 -2.44 -16.74
C LEU A 229 15.10 -1.03 -16.71
N VAL A 230 14.85 -0.49 -15.54
CA VAL A 230 14.31 0.86 -15.37
C VAL A 230 15.24 1.91 -15.98
N LYS A 231 16.55 1.82 -15.72
CA LYS A 231 17.56 2.73 -16.30
C LYS A 231 17.61 2.62 -17.83
N MET A 232 17.56 1.41 -18.38
CA MET A 232 17.53 1.18 -19.82
C MET A 232 16.29 1.80 -20.50
N LEU A 233 15.18 1.90 -19.77
CA LEU A 233 13.93 2.50 -20.21
C LEU A 233 13.87 4.03 -20.00
N GLY A 234 14.95 4.64 -19.52
CA GLY A 234 15.03 6.08 -19.31
C GLY A 234 14.51 6.54 -17.94
N GLY A 235 14.24 5.62 -17.01
CA GLY A 235 13.93 5.98 -15.63
C GLY A 235 15.17 6.44 -14.87
N GLU A 236 15.01 7.41 -13.98
CA GLU A 236 16.03 7.88 -13.06
C GLU A 236 15.80 7.27 -11.68
N VAL A 237 16.71 6.41 -11.22
CA VAL A 237 16.67 5.87 -9.87
C VAL A 237 17.16 6.93 -8.89
N VAL A 238 16.25 7.56 -8.16
CA VAL A 238 16.55 8.66 -7.23
C VAL A 238 16.95 8.12 -5.87
N VAL A 239 16.31 7.03 -5.45
CA VAL A 239 16.60 6.34 -4.19
C VAL A 239 16.62 4.85 -4.44
N SER A 240 17.55 4.16 -3.81
CA SER A 240 17.58 2.70 -3.67
C SER A 240 18.08 2.38 -2.27
N VAL A 241 17.24 1.73 -1.48
CA VAL A 241 17.54 1.38 -0.09
C VAL A 241 17.28 -0.09 0.18
N ARG A 242 18.10 -0.67 1.06
CA ARG A 242 17.83 -1.96 1.66
C ARG A 242 16.99 -1.75 2.91
N ASN A 243 15.90 -2.50 3.03
CA ASN A 243 15.05 -2.45 4.20
C ASN A 243 15.75 -3.11 5.41
N PRO A 244 16.08 -2.37 6.46
CA PRO A 244 16.74 -2.95 7.65
C PRO A 244 15.76 -3.76 8.52
N ARG A 245 14.45 -3.63 8.27
CA ARG A 245 13.37 -4.29 9.02
C ARG A 245 12.65 -5.34 8.21
N THR A 246 13.31 -5.88 7.19
CA THR A 246 12.74 -6.91 6.33
C THR A 246 12.47 -8.21 7.12
N VAL A 247 11.37 -8.89 6.79
CA VAL A 247 11.02 -10.19 7.35
C VAL A 247 11.52 -11.27 6.39
N GLU A 248 12.34 -12.21 6.88
CA GLU A 248 12.76 -13.35 6.10
C GLU A 248 11.60 -14.31 5.84
N LEU A 249 11.55 -14.84 4.62
CA LEU A 249 10.53 -15.77 4.15
C LEU A 249 11.14 -17.16 3.93
N ASP A 250 10.32 -18.16 3.71
CA ASP A 250 10.69 -19.58 3.66
C ASP A 250 11.76 -19.96 2.61
N ALA A 251 12.07 -19.10 1.64
CA ALA A 251 13.10 -19.36 0.65
C ALA A 251 14.43 -18.66 1.01
N PRO A 252 15.59 -19.32 0.87
CA PRO A 252 16.89 -18.74 1.19
C PRO A 252 17.15 -17.40 0.47
N GLY A 253 17.47 -16.37 1.24
CA GLY A 253 17.74 -15.01 0.74
C GLY A 253 16.50 -14.24 0.28
N LYS A 254 15.30 -14.79 0.47
CA LYS A 254 14.03 -14.13 0.21
C LYS A 254 13.55 -13.40 1.45
N SER A 255 13.24 -12.14 1.32
CA SER A 255 12.67 -11.35 2.42
C SER A 255 11.60 -10.41 1.89
N ALA A 256 10.55 -10.18 2.68
CA ALA A 256 9.49 -9.24 2.32
C ALA A 256 10.04 -7.83 2.20
N ASP A 257 9.79 -7.18 1.06
CA ASP A 257 10.25 -5.82 0.78
C ASP A 257 11.73 -5.58 1.14
N ARG A 258 12.60 -6.51 0.75
CA ARG A 258 14.04 -6.47 1.07
C ARG A 258 14.71 -5.20 0.58
N HIS A 259 14.26 -4.68 -0.55
CA HIS A 259 14.69 -3.42 -1.13
C HIS A 259 13.49 -2.58 -1.54
N LEU A 260 13.70 -1.27 -1.52
CA LEU A 260 12.82 -0.30 -2.14
C LEU A 260 13.64 0.61 -3.05
N ALA A 261 13.13 0.91 -4.23
CA ALA A 261 13.63 1.99 -5.07
C ALA A 261 12.53 2.98 -5.42
N VAL A 262 12.90 4.25 -5.47
CA VAL A 262 12.06 5.34 -5.96
C VAL A 262 12.67 5.85 -7.24
N ILE A 263 11.84 5.94 -8.26
CA ILE A 263 12.22 6.27 -9.63
C ILE A 263 11.42 7.48 -10.08
N ARG A 264 12.07 8.40 -10.80
CA ARG A 264 11.43 9.48 -11.56
C ARG A 264 11.45 9.14 -13.04
N ARG A 265 10.43 9.57 -13.75
CA ARG A 265 10.47 9.64 -15.20
C ARG A 265 11.42 10.77 -15.58
N LYS A 266 12.39 10.51 -16.48
CA LYS A 266 13.15 11.60 -17.09
C LYS A 266 12.25 12.41 -18.01
N ALA A 267 12.36 13.73 -17.89
CA ALA A 267 11.68 14.67 -18.77
C ALA A 267 12.13 14.50 -20.22
#